data_2b85771a341732052b968a1416402d2b
#
_entry.id   2b85771a341732052b968a1416402d2b
#
_cell.length_a   1.000
_cell.length_b   1.000
_cell.length_c   1.000
_cell.angle_alpha   90.00
_cell.angle_beta   90.00
_cell.angle_gamma   90.00
#
_symmetry.space_group_name_H-M   'P 1'
#
loop_
_entity.id
_entity.type
_entity.pdbx_description
1 polymer ?
#
loop_
_entity_poly.entity_id
_entity_poly.type
_entity_poly.pdbx_seq_one_letter_code
_entity_poly.pdbx_strand_id
1 'polypeptide(L)'
;MHRQLISHLAHADHPIAAPVSEANLIRLLTRAKLPSGARVLDLGCGEGAWLTRALDLYPEATADGVDISEEGLAAAAEAAARLGLGDRLRLHQTPADAFASAEPYELVLCVGATHAFGTLAETLDAVRRHLRPGGLALIGEGFWEGEPSKELHDLLGTGPDDYADLAGTVARARDAGYATIYAHTSTRDEWDEYEWSWTGTLTRWALDHPGPDGDEAMAAADSHRDMWLNGYRDGLGFVTLLLRRTDQ
;
A
#
# COMPACT_ATOMS: atom_id res chain seq x y z
N MET A 1 18.59 -9.32 11.24
CA MET A 1 17.13 -8.96 11.34
C MET A 1 16.34 -9.59 10.20
N HIS A 2 15.04 -9.95 10.34
CA HIS A 2 14.24 -10.40 9.21
C HIS A 2 13.57 -9.20 8.48
N ARG A 3 13.19 -9.42 7.21
CA ARG A 3 12.69 -8.35 6.31
C ARG A 3 11.49 -7.58 6.87
N GLN A 4 10.53 -8.28 7.50
CA GLN A 4 9.31 -7.66 8.06
C GLN A 4 9.66 -6.69 9.20
N LEU A 5 10.61 -7.05 10.08
CA LEU A 5 11.06 -6.17 11.15
C LEU A 5 11.76 -4.91 10.61
N ILE A 6 12.62 -5.06 9.60
CA ILE A 6 13.25 -3.90 8.92
C ILE A 6 12.18 -2.99 8.33
N SER A 7 11.20 -3.56 7.62
CA SER A 7 10.09 -2.80 7.03
C SER A 7 9.27 -2.08 8.10
N HIS A 8 8.89 -2.77 9.19
CA HIS A 8 8.14 -2.17 10.30
C HIS A 8 8.89 -0.98 10.92
N LEU A 9 10.19 -1.16 11.26
CA LEU A 9 11.01 -0.09 11.83
C LEU A 9 11.12 1.11 10.88
N ALA A 10 11.32 0.85 9.60
CA ALA A 10 11.48 1.90 8.60
C ALA A 10 10.21 2.74 8.38
N HIS A 11 9.02 2.16 8.55
CA HIS A 11 7.75 2.87 8.37
C HIS A 11 7.23 3.58 9.62
N ALA A 12 7.93 3.51 10.77
CA ALA A 12 7.43 4.07 12.03
C ALA A 12 7.11 5.58 11.95
N ASP A 13 7.88 6.37 11.20
CA ASP A 13 7.63 7.80 10.98
C ASP A 13 6.69 8.08 9.78
N HIS A 14 6.38 7.06 8.96
CA HIS A 14 5.45 7.17 7.81
C HIS A 14 4.56 5.91 7.69
N PRO A 15 3.59 5.72 8.59
CA PRO A 15 2.81 4.48 8.72
C PRO A 15 1.85 4.21 7.55
N ILE A 16 1.68 5.17 6.61
CA ILE A 16 0.89 4.98 5.39
C ILE A 16 1.54 3.91 4.47
N ALA A 17 2.85 3.72 4.60
CA ALA A 17 3.64 2.73 3.87
C ALA A 17 3.52 2.84 2.33
N ALA A 18 3.33 4.05 1.83
CA ALA A 18 3.27 4.40 0.42
C ALA A 18 3.60 5.89 0.25
N PRO A 19 4.07 6.36 -0.91
CA PRO A 19 4.39 7.77 -1.15
C PRO A 19 3.11 8.62 -1.34
N VAL A 20 2.27 8.64 -0.31
CA VAL A 20 0.98 9.33 -0.28
C VAL A 20 0.88 10.12 1.02
N SER A 21 0.62 11.42 0.92
CA SER A 21 0.40 12.24 2.11
C SER A 21 -0.92 11.91 2.81
N GLU A 22 -0.99 12.17 4.12
CA GLU A 22 -2.22 12.03 4.93
C GLU A 22 -3.41 12.76 4.27
N ALA A 23 -3.19 13.96 3.75
CA ALA A 23 -4.24 14.77 3.11
C ALA A 23 -4.77 14.08 1.83
N ASN A 24 -3.91 13.45 1.04
CA ASN A 24 -4.30 12.75 -0.17
C ASN A 24 -4.94 11.39 0.13
N LEU A 25 -4.49 10.67 1.17
CA LEU A 25 -5.17 9.49 1.69
C LEU A 25 -6.61 9.81 2.09
N ILE A 26 -6.83 10.83 2.92
CA ILE A 26 -8.16 11.28 3.34
C ILE A 26 -9.02 11.69 2.13
N ARG A 27 -8.43 12.40 1.15
CA ARG A 27 -9.13 12.78 -0.08
C ARG A 27 -9.59 11.56 -0.89
N LEU A 28 -8.74 10.55 -1.05
CA LEU A 28 -9.06 9.30 -1.75
C LEU A 28 -10.21 8.56 -1.06
N LEU A 29 -10.12 8.36 0.25
CA LEU A 29 -11.17 7.72 1.04
C LEU A 29 -12.49 8.51 1.00
N THR A 30 -12.44 9.84 1.13
CA THR A 30 -13.64 10.69 1.04
C THR A 30 -14.34 10.58 -0.32
N ARG A 31 -13.57 10.41 -1.41
CA ARG A 31 -14.12 10.23 -2.75
C ARG A 31 -14.76 8.87 -2.98
N ALA A 32 -14.48 7.90 -2.15
CA ALA A 32 -15.14 6.59 -2.19
C ALA A 32 -16.64 6.68 -1.86
N LYS A 33 -17.08 7.68 -1.05
CA LYS A 33 -18.49 7.92 -0.69
C LYS A 33 -19.20 6.64 -0.25
N LEU A 34 -18.60 5.95 0.72
CA LEU A 34 -19.13 4.67 1.19
C LEU A 34 -20.51 4.84 1.84
N PRO A 35 -21.42 3.89 1.65
CA PRO A 35 -22.71 3.88 2.35
C PRO A 35 -22.53 3.63 3.86
N SER A 36 -23.55 3.98 4.64
CA SER A 36 -23.65 3.57 6.04
C SER A 36 -23.53 2.05 6.18
N GLY A 37 -22.79 1.59 7.19
CA GLY A 37 -22.56 0.17 7.43
C GLY A 37 -21.64 -0.53 6.40
N ALA A 38 -20.88 0.23 5.61
CA ALA A 38 -19.96 -0.33 4.61
C ALA A 38 -18.93 -1.26 5.26
N ARG A 39 -18.56 -2.30 4.53
CA ARG A 39 -17.46 -3.20 4.86
C ARG A 39 -16.23 -2.83 4.01
N VAL A 40 -15.09 -2.70 4.65
CA VAL A 40 -13.80 -2.35 4.04
C VAL A 40 -12.84 -3.51 4.23
N LEU A 41 -12.07 -3.86 3.20
CA LEU A 41 -10.99 -4.82 3.27
C LEU A 41 -9.69 -4.14 2.85
N ASP A 42 -8.58 -4.44 3.53
CA ASP A 42 -7.25 -4.01 3.11
C ASP A 42 -6.33 -5.24 3.00
N LEU A 43 -5.86 -5.50 1.79
CA LEU A 43 -4.99 -6.62 1.44
C LEU A 43 -3.53 -6.15 1.42
N GLY A 44 -2.77 -6.50 2.47
CA GLY A 44 -1.47 -5.95 2.78
C GLY A 44 -1.57 -4.68 3.64
N CYS A 45 -2.35 -4.76 4.73
CA CYS A 45 -2.71 -3.58 5.52
C CYS A 45 -1.56 -2.99 6.37
N GLY A 46 -0.45 -3.72 6.55
CA GLY A 46 0.66 -3.32 7.41
C GLY A 46 0.18 -2.87 8.80
N GLU A 47 0.50 -1.64 9.18
CA GLU A 47 0.10 -1.04 10.46
C GLU A 47 -1.34 -0.48 10.47
N GLY A 48 -2.12 -0.74 9.45
CA GLY A 48 -3.54 -0.40 9.38
C GLY A 48 -3.83 1.10 9.20
N ALA A 49 -2.89 1.88 8.68
CA ALA A 49 -3.06 3.33 8.53
C ALA A 49 -4.26 3.69 7.65
N TRP A 50 -4.46 3.02 6.53
CA TRP A 50 -5.61 3.23 5.65
C TRP A 50 -6.93 2.85 6.32
N LEU A 51 -6.95 1.73 7.05
CA LEU A 51 -8.16 1.25 7.73
C LEU A 51 -8.60 2.14 8.88
N THR A 52 -7.65 2.61 9.70
CA THR A 52 -7.97 3.50 10.82
C THR A 52 -8.56 4.81 10.34
N ARG A 53 -8.06 5.39 9.22
CA ARG A 53 -8.63 6.60 8.60
C ARG A 53 -9.97 6.33 7.94
N ALA A 54 -10.15 5.17 7.31
CA ALA A 54 -11.45 4.79 6.75
C ALA A 54 -12.51 4.67 7.85
N LEU A 55 -12.20 4.03 8.97
CA LEU A 55 -13.11 3.87 10.09
C LEU A 55 -13.38 5.18 10.86
N ASP A 56 -12.46 6.14 10.84
CA ASP A 56 -12.69 7.49 11.37
C ASP A 56 -13.66 8.28 10.48
N LEU A 57 -13.43 8.23 9.15
CA LEU A 57 -14.29 8.92 8.16
C LEU A 57 -15.70 8.31 8.06
N TYR A 58 -15.84 7.01 8.32
CA TYR A 58 -17.08 6.25 8.20
C TYR A 58 -17.40 5.54 9.52
N PRO A 59 -18.02 6.23 10.50
CA PRO A 59 -18.19 5.72 11.86
C PRO A 59 -19.02 4.43 11.98
N GLU A 60 -19.89 4.15 11.01
CA GLU A 60 -20.71 2.93 10.96
C GLU A 60 -20.08 1.81 10.13
N ALA A 61 -18.91 2.04 9.52
CA ALA A 61 -18.21 1.03 8.75
C ALA A 61 -17.49 0.03 9.66
N THR A 62 -17.29 -1.17 9.12
CA THR A 62 -16.41 -2.20 9.68
C THR A 62 -15.29 -2.52 8.70
N ALA A 63 -14.17 -3.02 9.20
CA ALA A 63 -13.02 -3.32 8.36
C ALA A 63 -12.36 -4.65 8.74
N ASP A 64 -11.81 -5.29 7.73
CA ASP A 64 -10.90 -6.43 7.85
C ASP A 64 -9.53 -6.00 7.28
N GLY A 65 -8.45 -6.19 8.06
CA GLY A 65 -7.07 -5.95 7.63
C GLY A 65 -6.33 -7.28 7.53
N VAL A 66 -5.62 -7.50 6.43
CA VAL A 66 -4.90 -8.74 6.15
C VAL A 66 -3.44 -8.42 5.91
N ASP A 67 -2.55 -9.06 6.66
CA ASP A 67 -1.10 -8.95 6.48
C ASP A 67 -0.39 -10.21 6.97
N ILE A 68 0.85 -10.42 6.55
CA ILE A 68 1.72 -11.49 7.05
C ILE A 68 2.59 -11.03 8.23
N SER A 69 2.78 -9.71 8.39
CA SER A 69 3.64 -9.10 9.42
C SER A 69 2.96 -9.14 10.79
N GLU A 70 3.53 -9.89 11.71
CA GLU A 70 3.08 -9.90 13.10
C GLU A 70 3.25 -8.53 13.75
N GLU A 71 4.39 -7.87 13.50
CA GLU A 71 4.72 -6.54 14.04
C GLU A 71 3.76 -5.48 13.51
N GLY A 72 3.50 -5.49 12.18
CA GLY A 72 2.54 -4.58 11.56
C GLY A 72 1.13 -4.73 12.13
N LEU A 73 0.65 -5.96 12.26
CA LEU A 73 -0.67 -6.24 12.84
C LEU A 73 -0.77 -5.88 14.32
N ALA A 74 0.31 -6.08 15.09
CA ALA A 74 0.36 -5.64 16.49
C ALA A 74 0.25 -4.11 16.59
N ALA A 75 0.98 -3.36 15.77
CA ALA A 75 0.90 -1.90 15.70
C ALA A 75 -0.51 -1.43 15.26
N ALA A 76 -1.12 -2.11 14.27
CA ALA A 76 -2.49 -1.84 13.85
C ALA A 76 -3.51 -2.05 14.98
N ALA A 77 -3.36 -3.13 15.76
CA ALA A 77 -4.22 -3.41 16.92
C ALA A 77 -4.08 -2.35 18.00
N GLU A 78 -2.86 -1.91 18.31
CA GLU A 78 -2.61 -0.81 19.25
C GLU A 78 -3.21 0.51 18.75
N ALA A 79 -3.07 0.84 17.48
CA ALA A 79 -3.67 2.03 16.88
C ALA A 79 -5.21 1.98 16.99
N ALA A 80 -5.82 0.83 16.68
CA ALA A 80 -7.25 0.61 16.81
C ALA A 80 -7.73 0.79 18.26
N ALA A 81 -6.97 0.27 19.23
CA ALA A 81 -7.29 0.43 20.65
C ALA A 81 -7.22 1.90 21.10
N ARG A 82 -6.18 2.63 20.69
CA ARG A 82 -6.04 4.08 20.99
C ARG A 82 -7.18 4.92 20.42
N LEU A 83 -7.69 4.54 19.25
CA LEU A 83 -8.79 5.23 18.57
C LEU A 83 -10.18 4.73 19.00
N GLY A 84 -10.26 3.73 19.89
CA GLY A 84 -11.53 3.19 20.36
C GLY A 84 -12.36 2.51 19.26
N LEU A 85 -11.72 1.90 18.28
CA LEU A 85 -12.40 1.26 17.13
C LEU A 85 -13.13 -0.03 17.53
N GLY A 86 -12.70 -0.70 18.61
CA GLY A 86 -13.34 -1.91 19.14
C GLY A 86 -13.48 -3.01 18.09
N ASP A 87 -14.65 -3.63 18.03
CA ASP A 87 -14.96 -4.73 17.12
C ASP A 87 -15.15 -4.29 15.64
N ARG A 88 -14.98 -3.00 15.35
CA ARG A 88 -15.10 -2.49 13.97
C ARG A 88 -13.89 -2.82 13.10
N LEU A 89 -12.74 -3.15 13.70
CA LEU A 89 -11.54 -3.59 12.99
C LEU A 89 -11.18 -5.02 13.39
N ARG A 90 -11.09 -5.92 12.42
CA ARG A 90 -10.56 -7.27 12.58
C ARG A 90 -9.27 -7.41 11.79
N LEU A 91 -8.28 -8.07 12.39
CA LEU A 91 -6.97 -8.27 11.80
C LEU A 91 -6.72 -9.77 11.58
N HIS A 92 -6.18 -10.11 10.41
CA HIS A 92 -5.95 -11.48 9.98
C HIS A 92 -4.48 -11.66 9.58
N GLN A 93 -3.75 -12.48 10.33
CA GLN A 93 -2.37 -12.83 9.99
C GLN A 93 -2.37 -13.97 8.97
N THR A 94 -2.43 -13.62 7.69
CA THR A 94 -2.41 -14.58 6.58
C THR A 94 -1.91 -13.91 5.30
N PRO A 95 -1.34 -14.69 4.34
CA PRO A 95 -1.02 -14.14 3.03
C PRO A 95 -2.27 -13.56 2.35
N ALA A 96 -2.12 -12.40 1.70
CA ALA A 96 -3.23 -11.68 1.09
C ALA A 96 -3.92 -12.49 -0.03
N ASP A 97 -3.17 -13.29 -0.77
CA ASP A 97 -3.66 -14.17 -1.83
C ASP A 97 -4.43 -15.40 -1.31
N ALA A 98 -4.18 -15.79 -0.04
CA ALA A 98 -4.85 -16.90 0.63
C ALA A 98 -6.08 -16.47 1.44
N PHE A 99 -6.29 -15.16 1.63
CA PHE A 99 -7.45 -14.68 2.39
C PHE A 99 -8.77 -14.92 1.64
N ALA A 100 -9.78 -15.34 2.38
CA ALA A 100 -11.14 -15.52 1.86
C ALA A 100 -12.17 -15.00 2.86
N SER A 101 -13.16 -14.28 2.37
CA SER A 101 -14.31 -13.82 3.15
C SER A 101 -15.60 -14.42 2.61
N ALA A 102 -16.54 -14.76 3.52
CA ALA A 102 -17.84 -15.26 3.15
C ALA A 102 -18.76 -14.18 2.54
N GLU A 103 -18.53 -12.92 2.88
CA GLU A 103 -19.35 -11.80 2.44
C GLU A 103 -18.50 -10.77 1.69
N PRO A 104 -19.05 -10.14 0.64
CA PRO A 104 -18.33 -9.16 -0.16
C PRO A 104 -18.20 -7.81 0.56
N TYR A 105 -17.30 -6.97 0.06
CA TYR A 105 -16.97 -5.63 0.58
C TYR A 105 -17.44 -4.52 -0.36
N GLU A 106 -17.75 -3.37 0.21
CA GLU A 106 -18.02 -2.12 -0.50
C GLU A 106 -16.74 -1.50 -1.04
N LEU A 107 -15.63 -1.60 -0.28
CA LEU A 107 -14.31 -1.11 -0.65
C LEU A 107 -13.26 -2.18 -0.34
N VAL A 108 -12.39 -2.44 -1.31
CA VAL A 108 -11.17 -3.24 -1.10
C VAL A 108 -9.96 -2.38 -1.46
N LEU A 109 -9.00 -2.33 -0.54
CA LEU A 109 -7.72 -1.65 -0.70
C LEU A 109 -6.62 -2.68 -0.98
N CYS A 110 -5.65 -2.28 -1.81
CA CYS A 110 -4.35 -2.91 -1.94
C CYS A 110 -3.37 -1.79 -2.36
N VAL A 111 -2.73 -1.15 -1.39
CA VAL A 111 -1.85 0.00 -1.63
C VAL A 111 -0.43 -0.35 -1.20
N GLY A 112 0.51 -0.37 -2.16
CA GLY A 112 1.91 -0.77 -1.92
C GLY A 112 2.11 -2.29 -1.71
N ALA A 113 1.09 -3.12 -1.95
CA ALA A 113 1.12 -4.57 -1.70
C ALA A 113 0.75 -5.42 -2.93
N THR A 114 0.70 -4.85 -4.12
CA THR A 114 0.38 -5.56 -5.38
C THR A 114 1.33 -6.73 -5.66
N HIS A 115 2.58 -6.61 -5.23
CA HIS A 115 3.59 -7.67 -5.32
C HIS A 115 3.19 -8.98 -4.61
N ALA A 116 2.24 -8.95 -3.68
CA ALA A 116 1.72 -10.15 -3.02
C ALA A 116 0.91 -11.05 -3.97
N PHE A 117 0.46 -10.51 -5.09
CA PHE A 117 -0.36 -11.19 -6.10
C PHE A 117 0.40 -11.44 -7.42
N GLY A 118 1.56 -10.81 -7.59
CA GLY A 118 2.38 -10.85 -8.80
C GLY A 118 2.22 -9.58 -9.63
N THR A 119 1.30 -9.53 -10.58
CA THR A 119 1.05 -8.38 -11.47
C THR A 119 -0.16 -7.55 -11.02
N LEU A 120 -0.28 -6.33 -11.58
CA LEU A 120 -1.49 -5.51 -11.38
C LEU A 120 -2.76 -6.24 -11.83
N ALA A 121 -2.72 -6.99 -12.94
CA ALA A 121 -3.87 -7.74 -13.43
C ALA A 121 -4.31 -8.83 -12.44
N GLU A 122 -3.36 -9.60 -11.90
CA GLU A 122 -3.62 -10.61 -10.89
C GLU A 122 -4.13 -10.01 -9.58
N THR A 123 -3.60 -8.84 -9.18
CA THR A 123 -4.11 -8.06 -8.05
C THR A 123 -5.56 -7.65 -8.25
N LEU A 124 -5.90 -7.10 -9.42
CA LEU A 124 -7.26 -6.67 -9.75
C LEU A 124 -8.24 -7.84 -9.79
N ASP A 125 -7.82 -9.01 -10.28
CA ASP A 125 -8.62 -10.24 -10.24
C ASP A 125 -8.83 -10.75 -8.81
N ALA A 126 -7.79 -10.69 -7.96
CA ALA A 126 -7.90 -11.04 -6.54
C ALA A 126 -8.87 -10.10 -5.81
N VAL A 127 -8.71 -8.79 -5.98
CA VAL A 127 -9.59 -7.76 -5.41
C VAL A 127 -11.04 -7.95 -5.85
N ARG A 128 -11.28 -8.28 -7.14
CA ARG A 128 -12.62 -8.53 -7.69
C ARG A 128 -13.38 -9.62 -6.95
N ARG A 129 -12.69 -10.67 -6.49
CA ARG A 129 -13.32 -11.80 -5.75
C ARG A 129 -13.92 -11.36 -4.41
N HIS A 130 -13.40 -10.30 -3.82
CA HIS A 130 -13.86 -9.76 -2.54
C HIS A 130 -14.89 -8.64 -2.70
N LEU A 131 -15.00 -8.02 -3.87
CA LEU A 131 -15.91 -6.89 -4.11
C LEU A 131 -17.32 -7.35 -4.45
N ARG A 132 -18.32 -6.67 -3.88
CA ARG A 132 -19.69 -6.75 -4.39
C ARG A 132 -19.78 -6.19 -5.81
N PRO A 133 -20.82 -6.54 -6.58
CA PRO A 133 -21.12 -5.86 -7.85
C PRO A 133 -21.20 -4.34 -7.66
N GLY A 134 -20.50 -3.58 -8.53
CA GLY A 134 -20.39 -2.12 -8.42
C GLY A 134 -19.60 -1.60 -7.21
N GLY A 135 -18.92 -2.48 -6.46
CA GLY A 135 -18.02 -2.12 -5.36
C GLY A 135 -16.78 -1.38 -5.84
N LEU A 136 -16.05 -0.80 -4.89
CA LEU A 136 -14.90 0.06 -5.14
C LEU A 136 -13.59 -0.63 -4.79
N ALA A 137 -12.55 -0.42 -5.59
CA ALA A 137 -11.17 -0.77 -5.27
C ALA A 137 -10.31 0.48 -5.15
N LEU A 138 -9.39 0.50 -4.20
CA LEU A 138 -8.35 1.51 -4.06
C LEU A 138 -7.00 0.82 -4.20
N ILE A 139 -6.36 1.02 -5.35
CA ILE A 139 -5.15 0.30 -5.74
C ILE A 139 -3.99 1.27 -5.87
N GLY A 140 -2.91 1.03 -5.12
CA GLY A 140 -1.66 1.76 -5.24
C GLY A 140 -0.65 0.96 -6.04
N GLU A 141 -0.15 1.54 -7.14
CA GLU A 141 0.72 0.86 -8.08
C GLU A 141 1.84 1.77 -8.58
N GLY A 142 3.01 1.18 -8.80
CA GLY A 142 4.11 1.83 -9.51
C GLY A 142 3.81 2.02 -10.99
N PHE A 143 4.39 3.04 -11.59
CA PHE A 143 4.37 3.22 -13.05
C PHE A 143 5.66 3.89 -13.53
N TRP A 144 6.01 3.70 -14.78
CA TRP A 144 7.17 4.38 -15.37
C TRP A 144 6.82 5.82 -15.76
N GLU A 145 7.60 6.79 -15.24
CA GLU A 145 7.48 8.22 -15.65
C GLU A 145 8.02 8.45 -17.07
N GLY A 146 8.85 7.55 -17.57
CA GLY A 146 9.40 7.54 -18.91
C GLY A 146 9.86 6.13 -19.29
N GLU A 147 10.53 5.97 -20.40
CA GLU A 147 11.08 4.67 -20.80
C GLU A 147 12.22 4.26 -19.84
N PRO A 148 12.07 3.15 -19.08
CA PRO A 148 13.06 2.74 -18.10
C PRO A 148 14.32 2.22 -18.81
N SER A 149 15.49 2.53 -18.25
CA SER A 149 16.74 1.96 -18.74
C SER A 149 16.87 0.49 -18.32
N LYS A 150 17.74 -0.25 -19.00
CA LYS A 150 18.04 -1.63 -18.61
C LYS A 150 18.61 -1.69 -17.18
N GLU A 151 19.45 -0.72 -16.82
CA GLU A 151 20.05 -0.62 -15.50
C GLU A 151 18.99 -0.43 -14.41
N LEU A 152 17.92 0.33 -14.70
CA LEU A 152 16.81 0.53 -13.77
C LEU A 152 15.98 -0.76 -13.60
N HIS A 153 15.73 -1.49 -14.68
CA HIS A 153 15.10 -2.82 -14.60
C HIS A 153 15.94 -3.80 -13.77
N ASP A 154 17.24 -3.87 -14.04
CA ASP A 154 18.16 -4.76 -13.31
C ASP A 154 18.21 -4.39 -11.81
N LEU A 155 18.20 -3.09 -11.49
CA LEU A 155 18.22 -2.57 -10.11
C LEU A 155 16.97 -2.94 -9.32
N LEU A 156 15.80 -2.79 -9.92
CA LEU A 156 14.52 -3.08 -9.30
C LEU A 156 14.11 -4.56 -9.40
N GLY A 157 14.84 -5.36 -10.16
CA GLY A 157 14.51 -6.76 -10.45
C GLY A 157 13.20 -6.90 -11.23
N THR A 158 12.88 -5.90 -12.07
CA THR A 158 11.63 -5.84 -12.85
C THR A 158 11.85 -6.28 -14.29
N GLY A 159 10.81 -6.89 -14.89
CA GLY A 159 10.72 -7.15 -16.31
C GLY A 159 10.03 -5.97 -17.05
N PRO A 160 10.09 -6.00 -18.40
CA PRO A 160 9.49 -4.94 -19.23
C PRO A 160 7.97 -4.83 -19.09
N ASP A 161 7.29 -5.88 -18.62
CA ASP A 161 5.84 -5.95 -18.49
C ASP A 161 5.34 -5.71 -17.06
N ASP A 162 6.22 -5.60 -16.05
CA ASP A 162 5.81 -5.47 -14.64
C ASP A 162 5.10 -4.15 -14.40
N TYR A 163 5.69 -3.04 -14.85
CA TYR A 163 5.05 -1.73 -14.81
C TYR A 163 4.80 -1.20 -16.22
N ALA A 164 3.75 -0.44 -16.39
CA ALA A 164 3.47 0.37 -17.58
C ALA A 164 3.74 1.85 -17.28
N ASP A 165 3.61 2.73 -18.27
CA ASP A 165 3.41 4.14 -18.01
C ASP A 165 2.05 4.41 -17.35
N LEU A 166 1.79 5.62 -16.92
CA LEU A 166 0.53 5.99 -16.24
C LEU A 166 -0.70 5.66 -17.10
N ALA A 167 -0.65 5.91 -18.41
CA ALA A 167 -1.75 5.64 -19.32
C ALA A 167 -2.00 4.12 -19.47
N GLY A 168 -0.94 3.34 -19.60
CA GLY A 168 -1.00 1.87 -19.63
C GLY A 168 -1.50 1.27 -18.32
N THR A 169 -1.09 1.81 -17.17
CA THR A 169 -1.58 1.38 -15.85
C THR A 169 -3.11 1.58 -15.73
N VAL A 170 -3.62 2.74 -16.15
CA VAL A 170 -5.07 3.01 -16.20
C VAL A 170 -5.78 2.10 -17.20
N ALA A 171 -5.15 1.83 -18.36
CA ALA A 171 -5.70 0.92 -19.35
C ALA A 171 -5.79 -0.52 -18.83
N ARG A 172 -4.76 -1.02 -18.13
CA ARG A 172 -4.78 -2.34 -17.47
C ARG A 172 -5.95 -2.46 -16.50
N ALA A 173 -6.26 -1.43 -15.70
CA ALA A 173 -7.41 -1.43 -14.81
C ALA A 173 -8.74 -1.51 -15.56
N ARG A 174 -8.90 -0.77 -16.67
CA ARG A 174 -10.08 -0.85 -17.54
C ARG A 174 -10.24 -2.25 -18.13
N ASP A 175 -9.16 -2.82 -18.65
CA ASP A 175 -9.16 -4.12 -19.33
C ASP A 175 -9.47 -5.27 -18.34
N ALA A 176 -9.15 -5.07 -17.03
CA ALA A 176 -9.58 -5.94 -15.94
C ALA A 176 -11.04 -5.71 -15.49
N GLY A 177 -11.83 -4.90 -16.21
CA GLY A 177 -13.23 -4.64 -15.93
C GLY A 177 -13.50 -3.67 -14.79
N TYR A 178 -12.67 -2.62 -14.69
CA TYR A 178 -12.87 -1.51 -13.76
C TYR A 178 -13.01 -0.18 -14.49
N ALA A 179 -13.80 0.71 -13.93
CA ALA A 179 -13.87 2.12 -14.34
C ALA A 179 -13.08 2.95 -13.32
N THR A 180 -12.09 3.71 -13.79
CA THR A 180 -11.38 4.68 -12.96
C THR A 180 -12.29 5.87 -12.68
N ILE A 181 -12.64 6.09 -11.40
CA ILE A 181 -13.51 7.21 -11.01
C ILE A 181 -12.72 8.38 -10.41
N TYR A 182 -11.51 8.11 -9.92
CA TYR A 182 -10.53 9.09 -9.49
C TYR A 182 -9.14 8.46 -9.42
N ALA A 183 -8.11 9.28 -9.46
CA ALA A 183 -6.75 8.86 -9.20
C ALA A 183 -5.97 9.97 -8.49
N HIS A 184 -4.98 9.59 -7.69
CA HIS A 184 -3.94 10.46 -7.18
C HIS A 184 -2.60 9.93 -7.68
N THR A 185 -1.88 10.75 -8.45
CA THR A 185 -0.49 10.50 -8.81
C THR A 185 0.36 11.19 -7.76
N SER A 186 1.20 10.44 -7.09
CA SER A 186 2.06 10.95 -6.03
C SER A 186 3.03 11.98 -6.59
N THR A 187 3.18 13.08 -5.87
CA THR A 187 4.13 14.13 -6.22
C THR A 187 5.55 13.70 -5.85
N ARG A 188 6.55 14.38 -6.45
CA ARG A 188 7.94 14.15 -6.05
C ARG A 188 8.16 14.45 -4.56
N ASP A 189 7.49 15.45 -4.01
CA ASP A 189 7.59 15.78 -2.59
C ASP A 189 7.04 14.65 -1.70
N GLU A 190 5.96 13.98 -2.10
CA GLU A 190 5.42 12.81 -1.39
C GLU A 190 6.36 11.60 -1.48
N TRP A 191 7.01 11.39 -2.63
CA TRP A 191 8.05 10.38 -2.79
C TRP A 191 9.27 10.68 -1.92
N ASP A 192 9.79 11.90 -1.98
CA ASP A 192 10.96 12.32 -1.20
C ASP A 192 10.67 12.21 0.31
N GLU A 193 9.48 12.60 0.78
CA GLU A 193 9.07 12.45 2.18
C GLU A 193 9.00 10.98 2.59
N TYR A 194 8.40 10.12 1.77
CA TYR A 194 8.33 8.68 2.03
C TYR A 194 9.71 8.05 2.15
N GLU A 195 10.60 8.30 1.19
CA GLU A 195 11.92 7.70 1.13
C GLU A 195 12.87 8.25 2.21
N TRP A 196 12.81 9.56 2.48
CA TRP A 196 13.57 10.14 3.59
C TRP A 196 13.08 9.64 4.95
N SER A 197 11.78 9.46 5.13
CA SER A 197 11.22 8.86 6.34
C SER A 197 11.70 7.42 6.51
N TRP A 198 11.56 6.61 5.47
CA TRP A 198 11.97 5.20 5.49
C TRP A 198 13.45 5.03 5.84
N THR A 199 14.33 5.68 5.09
CA THR A 199 15.79 5.57 5.29
C THR A 199 16.25 6.26 6.55
N GLY A 200 15.69 7.41 6.90
CA GLY A 200 16.04 8.19 8.08
C GLY A 200 15.65 7.52 9.38
N THR A 201 14.44 6.96 9.45
CA THR A 201 13.96 6.25 10.64
C THR A 201 14.81 5.01 10.92
N LEU A 202 15.10 4.23 9.89
CA LEU A 202 15.94 3.04 10.03
C LEU A 202 17.41 3.41 10.42
N THR A 203 17.95 4.49 9.84
CA THR A 203 19.27 5.01 10.21
C THR A 203 19.31 5.44 11.67
N ARG A 204 18.29 6.18 12.15
CA ARG A 204 18.18 6.60 13.55
C ARG A 204 18.15 5.41 14.49
N TRP A 205 17.30 4.43 14.16
CA TRP A 205 17.19 3.20 14.94
C TRP A 205 18.55 2.48 15.01
N ALA A 206 19.26 2.35 13.90
CA ALA A 206 20.58 1.71 13.85
C ALA A 206 21.61 2.39 14.75
N LEU A 207 21.63 3.74 14.77
CA LEU A 207 22.54 4.53 15.63
C LEU A 207 22.21 4.37 17.13
N ASP A 208 20.93 4.20 17.47
CA ASP A 208 20.49 4.02 18.85
C ASP A 208 20.66 2.57 19.34
N HIS A 209 20.90 1.61 18.43
CA HIS A 209 21.05 0.18 18.74
C HIS A 209 22.37 -0.38 18.17
N PRO A 210 23.55 0.04 18.71
CA PRO A 210 24.84 -0.41 18.19
C PRO A 210 25.03 -1.92 18.39
N GLY A 211 25.57 -2.59 17.36
CA GLY A 211 25.82 -4.03 17.31
C GLY A 211 25.29 -4.64 16.03
N PRO A 212 25.26 -5.99 15.93
CA PRO A 212 24.96 -6.70 14.68
C PRO A 212 23.62 -6.29 14.05
N ASP A 213 22.55 -6.10 14.83
CA ASP A 213 21.25 -5.67 14.33
C ASP A 213 21.28 -4.21 13.84
N GLY A 214 21.99 -3.32 14.57
CA GLY A 214 22.19 -1.94 14.13
C GLY A 214 23.01 -1.84 12.85
N ASP A 215 24.07 -2.65 12.74
CA ASP A 215 24.90 -2.70 11.53
C ASP A 215 24.07 -3.17 10.32
N GLU A 216 23.21 -4.17 10.50
CA GLU A 216 22.32 -4.68 9.45
C GLU A 216 21.25 -3.65 9.04
N ALA A 217 20.65 -2.96 10.02
CA ALA A 217 19.69 -1.89 9.77
C ALA A 217 20.33 -0.71 9.02
N MET A 218 21.54 -0.32 9.41
CA MET A 218 22.31 0.73 8.72
C MET A 218 22.60 0.35 7.28
N ALA A 219 23.08 -0.88 7.05
CA ALA A 219 23.36 -1.38 5.71
C ALA A 219 22.10 -1.40 4.83
N ALA A 220 20.93 -1.79 5.39
CA ALA A 220 19.66 -1.75 4.70
C ALA A 220 19.24 -0.31 4.35
N ALA A 221 19.37 0.64 5.28
CA ALA A 221 19.07 2.06 5.05
C ALA A 221 19.95 2.68 3.96
N ASP A 222 21.25 2.41 4.01
CA ASP A 222 22.20 2.93 3.03
C ASP A 222 21.98 2.34 1.64
N SER A 223 21.76 1.03 1.55
CA SER A 223 21.47 0.33 0.28
C SER A 223 20.16 0.85 -0.34
N HIS A 224 19.12 1.02 0.46
CA HIS A 224 17.83 1.54 -0.04
C HIS A 224 17.95 2.98 -0.51
N ARG A 225 18.65 3.83 0.26
CA ARG A 225 18.90 5.24 -0.10
C ARG A 225 19.69 5.37 -1.40
N ASP A 226 20.73 4.54 -1.57
CA ASP A 226 21.52 4.54 -2.80
C ASP A 226 20.70 4.09 -4.00
N MET A 227 19.92 3.03 -3.86
CA MET A 227 19.00 2.54 -4.88
C MET A 227 17.96 3.60 -5.28
N TRP A 228 17.40 4.32 -4.31
CA TRP A 228 16.47 5.41 -4.59
C TRP A 228 17.16 6.59 -5.28
N LEU A 229 18.18 7.20 -4.66
CA LEU A 229 18.80 8.45 -5.14
C LEU A 229 19.48 8.29 -6.51
N ASN A 230 20.12 7.15 -6.74
CA ASN A 230 20.91 6.89 -7.96
C ASN A 230 20.16 6.01 -8.97
N GLY A 231 18.99 5.48 -8.62
CA GLY A 231 18.20 4.57 -9.45
C GLY A 231 16.83 5.11 -9.80
N TYR A 232 15.83 4.85 -8.96
CA TYR A 232 14.44 5.00 -9.38
C TYR A 232 13.80 6.36 -9.09
N ARG A 233 14.47 7.29 -8.38
CA ARG A 233 13.90 8.58 -7.98
C ARG A 233 13.32 9.41 -9.12
N ASP A 234 13.92 9.33 -10.30
CA ASP A 234 13.53 10.11 -11.48
C ASP A 234 12.75 9.29 -12.52
N GLY A 235 12.61 7.99 -12.31
CA GLY A 235 12.03 7.08 -13.31
C GLY A 235 10.78 6.34 -12.86
N LEU A 236 10.56 6.18 -11.54
CA LEU A 236 9.42 5.45 -11.00
C LEU A 236 8.43 6.41 -10.35
N GLY A 237 7.20 6.46 -10.87
CA GLY A 237 6.06 7.13 -10.28
C GLY A 237 5.21 6.16 -9.46
N PHE A 238 4.26 6.71 -8.68
CA PHE A 238 3.26 5.95 -7.96
C PHE A 238 1.88 6.57 -8.16
N VAL A 239 0.87 5.74 -8.42
CA VAL A 239 -0.51 6.17 -8.58
C VAL A 239 -1.42 5.37 -7.67
N THR A 240 -2.32 6.05 -6.99
CA THR A 240 -3.42 5.42 -6.25
C THR A 240 -4.71 5.61 -7.02
N LEU A 241 -5.22 4.51 -7.59
CA LEU A 241 -6.43 4.48 -8.42
C LEU A 241 -7.65 4.18 -7.55
N LEU A 242 -8.66 5.03 -7.59
CA LEU A 242 -10.00 4.70 -7.09
C LEU A 242 -10.84 4.20 -8.26
N LEU A 243 -11.11 2.91 -8.21
CA LEU A 243 -11.73 2.12 -9.27
C LEU A 243 -13.12 1.68 -8.86
N ARG A 244 -14.03 1.57 -9.83
CA ARG A 244 -15.33 0.93 -9.63
C ARG A 244 -15.41 -0.35 -10.46
N ARG A 245 -15.74 -1.48 -9.80
CA ARG A 245 -16.01 -2.74 -10.50
C ARG A 245 -17.17 -2.56 -11.46
N THR A 246 -16.95 -2.88 -12.74
CA THR A 246 -18.03 -2.95 -13.75
C THR A 246 -18.55 -4.38 -13.85
N ASP A 247 -19.86 -4.52 -14.13
CA ASP A 247 -20.54 -5.82 -14.25
C ASP A 247 -20.45 -6.35 -15.70
N GLN A 248 -19.23 -6.36 -16.27
CA GLN A 248 -18.99 -7.00 -17.57
C GLN A 248 -18.52 -8.43 -17.41
#